data_5af0a0a73d9e1c8ddcdd450162298f80
#
_entry.id   5af0a0a73d9e1c8ddcdd450162298f80
#
_cell.length_a   1.000
_cell.length_b   1.000
_cell.length_c   1.000
_cell.angle_alpha   90.00
_cell.angle_beta   90.00
_cell.angle_gamma   90.00
#
_symmetry.space_group_name_H-M   'P 1'
#
loop_
_entity.id
_entity.type
_entity.pdbx_description
1 polymer ?
#
loop_
_entity_poly.entity_id
_entity_poly.type
_entity_poly.pdbx_seq_one_letter_code
_entity_poly.pdbx_strand_id
1 'polypeptide(L)'
;MIYLDACLVIYLVEAHPRWGGIVAAAIAASDDRFGISPLVKCECLVGAIKRGDPVLQRAFTELFDRLVSLAMPEPVYLQAAELRARFGLRTPDALHLACAQHHRCDALWTNDDRLTRASHGLARNALQPQSTGGRRL
;
A
#
# COMPACT_ATOMS: atom_id res chain seq x y z
N MET A 1 9.47 -6.77 5.49
CA MET A 1 8.01 -6.62 5.22
C MET A 1 7.76 -5.34 4.45
N ILE A 2 7.05 -5.44 3.36
CA ILE A 2 6.60 -4.29 2.56
C ILE A 2 5.09 -4.13 2.73
N TYR A 3 4.67 -2.94 3.13
CA TYR A 3 3.25 -2.58 3.20
C TYR A 3 2.77 -2.16 1.80
N LEU A 4 1.64 -2.71 1.36
CA LEU A 4 1.02 -2.35 0.08
C LEU A 4 -0.16 -1.40 0.30
N ASP A 5 -0.12 -0.24 -0.33
CA ASP A 5 -1.27 0.66 -0.41
C ASP A 5 -2.36 0.04 -1.30
N ALA A 6 -3.61 0.36 -1.02
CA ALA A 6 -4.77 -0.19 -1.72
C ALA A 6 -4.71 0.00 -3.24
N CYS A 7 -4.21 1.13 -3.72
CA CYS A 7 -4.10 1.38 -5.15
C CYS A 7 -3.30 0.31 -5.89
N LEU A 8 -2.19 -0.18 -5.30
CA LEU A 8 -1.37 -1.22 -5.92
C LEU A 8 -2.09 -2.57 -5.95
N VAL A 9 -2.79 -2.90 -4.87
CA VAL A 9 -3.59 -4.13 -4.79
C VAL A 9 -4.72 -4.11 -5.83
N ILE A 10 -5.38 -2.98 -5.98
CA ILE A 10 -6.44 -2.78 -6.98
C ILE A 10 -5.87 -2.94 -8.41
N TYR A 11 -4.74 -2.31 -8.72
CA TYR A 11 -4.10 -2.44 -10.02
C TYR A 11 -3.75 -3.89 -10.35
N LEU A 12 -3.27 -4.62 -9.36
CA LEU A 12 -2.89 -6.02 -9.53
C LEU A 12 -4.10 -6.91 -9.80
N VAL A 13 -5.13 -6.84 -8.96
CA VAL A 13 -6.32 -7.72 -9.05
C VAL A 13 -7.17 -7.37 -10.26
N GLU A 14 -7.39 -6.10 -10.55
CA GLU A 14 -8.18 -5.65 -11.70
C GLU A 14 -7.38 -5.64 -13.00
N ALA A 15 -6.13 -6.10 -12.99
CA ALA A 15 -5.24 -6.14 -14.15
C ALA A 15 -5.20 -4.79 -14.88
N HIS A 16 -4.92 -3.71 -14.15
CA HIS A 16 -4.88 -2.36 -14.73
C HIS A 16 -4.00 -2.33 -15.97
N PRO A 17 -4.47 -1.78 -17.12
CA PRO A 17 -3.75 -1.90 -18.40
C PRO A 17 -2.35 -1.30 -18.36
N ARG A 18 -2.15 -0.23 -17.60
CA ARG A 18 -0.88 0.47 -17.50
C ARG A 18 -0.02 -0.02 -16.33
N TRP A 19 -0.64 -0.26 -15.16
CA TRP A 19 0.09 -0.44 -13.91
C TRP A 19 0.11 -1.86 -13.38
N GLY A 20 -0.89 -2.69 -13.76
CA GLY A 20 -1.03 -4.03 -13.21
C GLY A 20 0.19 -4.92 -13.44
N GLY A 21 0.74 -4.91 -14.65
CA GLY A 21 1.95 -5.67 -14.98
C GLY A 21 3.21 -5.18 -14.25
N ILE A 22 3.31 -3.85 -14.05
CA ILE A 22 4.44 -3.24 -13.33
C ILE A 22 4.42 -3.67 -11.87
N VAL A 23 3.25 -3.62 -11.22
CA VAL A 23 3.08 -4.06 -9.83
C VAL A 23 3.40 -5.55 -9.69
N ALA A 24 2.85 -6.38 -10.58
CA ALA A 24 3.10 -7.83 -10.57
C ALA A 24 4.60 -8.15 -10.71
N ALA A 25 5.28 -7.46 -11.62
CA ALA A 25 6.71 -7.65 -11.82
C ALA A 25 7.54 -7.20 -10.60
N ALA A 26 7.16 -6.08 -9.99
CA ALA A 26 7.84 -5.58 -8.79
C ALA A 26 7.71 -6.55 -7.61
N ILE A 27 6.52 -7.11 -7.41
CA ILE A 27 6.29 -8.13 -6.36
C ILE A 27 7.10 -9.40 -6.65
N ALA A 28 7.06 -9.88 -7.89
CA ALA A 28 7.78 -11.09 -8.28
C ALA A 28 9.30 -10.95 -8.17
N ALA A 29 9.83 -9.74 -8.35
CA ALA A 29 11.27 -9.47 -8.24
C ALA A 29 11.76 -9.30 -6.80
N SER A 30 10.87 -9.23 -5.82
CA SER A 30 11.21 -9.01 -4.41
C SER A 30 11.17 -10.32 -3.63
N ASP A 31 12.13 -10.50 -2.73
CA ASP A 31 12.16 -11.59 -1.76
C ASP A 31 11.43 -11.23 -0.45
N ASP A 32 10.91 -10.02 -0.36
CA ASP A 32 10.22 -9.55 0.83
C ASP A 32 8.83 -10.16 0.99
N ARG A 33 8.36 -10.17 2.23
CA ARG A 33 6.96 -10.44 2.53
C ARG A 33 6.15 -9.17 2.34
N PHE A 34 4.90 -9.32 1.90
CA PHE A 34 3.98 -8.21 1.67
C PHE A 34 2.83 -8.26 2.65
N GLY A 35 2.49 -7.11 3.20
CA GLY A 35 1.43 -6.96 4.20
C GLY A 35 0.41 -5.90 3.81
N ILE A 36 -0.82 -6.11 4.28
CA ILE A 36 -1.93 -5.18 4.14
C ILE A 36 -2.68 -5.04 5.45
N SER A 37 -3.29 -3.89 5.66
CA SER A 37 -4.13 -3.62 6.82
C SER A 37 -5.62 -3.84 6.52
N PRO A 38 -6.48 -3.86 7.56
CA PRO A 38 -7.94 -3.83 7.37
C PRO A 38 -8.40 -2.63 6.52
N LEU A 39 -7.74 -1.50 6.61
CA LEU A 39 -8.07 -0.32 5.80
C LEU A 39 -7.83 -0.59 4.31
N VAL A 40 -6.73 -1.26 3.94
CA VAL A 40 -6.48 -1.66 2.56
C VAL A 40 -7.59 -2.57 2.05
N LYS A 41 -8.00 -3.54 2.85
CA LYS A 41 -9.11 -4.46 2.49
C LYS A 41 -10.41 -3.68 2.25
N CYS A 42 -10.75 -2.75 3.13
CA CYS A 42 -11.91 -1.89 2.99
C CYS A 42 -11.87 -1.10 1.68
N GLU A 43 -10.78 -0.42 1.41
CA GLU A 43 -10.63 0.42 0.21
C GLU A 43 -10.66 -0.42 -1.09
N CYS A 44 -10.09 -1.60 -1.08
CA CYS A 44 -10.14 -2.52 -2.24
C CYS A 44 -11.55 -3.02 -2.53
N LEU A 45 -12.34 -3.33 -1.51
CA LEU A 45 -13.64 -3.97 -1.68
C LEU A 45 -14.75 -3.00 -2.08
N VAL A 46 -14.62 -1.71 -1.74
CA VAL A 46 -15.67 -0.70 -2.00
C VAL A 46 -16.11 -0.70 -3.47
N GLY A 47 -15.17 -0.66 -4.40
CA GLY A 47 -15.48 -0.61 -5.83
C GLY A 47 -16.19 -1.87 -6.32
N ALA A 48 -15.71 -3.04 -5.92
CA ALA A 48 -16.30 -4.33 -6.30
C ALA A 48 -17.72 -4.48 -5.74
N ILE A 49 -17.95 -4.05 -4.50
CA ILE A 49 -19.26 -4.09 -3.86
C ILE A 49 -20.22 -3.14 -4.57
N LYS A 50 -19.80 -1.92 -4.87
CA LYS A 50 -20.63 -0.93 -5.60
C LYS A 50 -21.05 -1.43 -6.97
N ARG A 51 -20.17 -2.14 -7.66
CA ARG A 51 -20.45 -2.73 -8.99
C ARG A 51 -21.27 -4.01 -8.91
N GLY A 52 -21.55 -4.53 -7.72
CA GLY A 52 -22.21 -5.82 -7.56
C GLY A 52 -21.48 -6.96 -8.23
N ASP A 53 -20.15 -6.98 -8.15
CA ASP A 53 -19.28 -7.95 -8.81
C ASP A 53 -18.72 -8.98 -7.81
N PRO A 54 -19.41 -10.10 -7.58
CA PRO A 54 -18.96 -11.10 -6.61
C PRO A 54 -17.70 -11.85 -7.03
N VAL A 55 -17.44 -11.95 -8.32
CA VAL A 55 -16.23 -12.59 -8.85
C VAL A 55 -15.01 -11.76 -8.50
N LEU A 56 -15.11 -10.43 -8.66
CA LEU A 56 -14.05 -9.51 -8.30
C LEU A 56 -13.84 -9.47 -6.78
N GLN A 57 -14.91 -9.47 -5.98
CA GLN A 57 -14.81 -9.55 -4.51
C GLN A 57 -14.04 -10.80 -4.08
N ARG A 58 -14.33 -11.94 -4.69
CA ARG A 58 -13.63 -13.20 -4.41
C ARG A 58 -12.15 -13.12 -4.77
N ALA A 59 -11.83 -12.52 -5.92
CA ALA A 59 -10.45 -12.36 -6.35
C ALA A 59 -9.64 -11.53 -5.36
N PHE A 60 -10.23 -10.44 -4.82
CA PHE A 60 -9.59 -9.67 -3.75
C PHE A 60 -9.40 -10.50 -2.49
N THR A 61 -10.42 -11.21 -2.05
CA THR A 61 -10.35 -12.00 -0.81
C THR A 61 -9.30 -13.10 -0.90
N GLU A 62 -9.20 -13.76 -2.03
CA GLU A 62 -8.17 -14.78 -2.28
C GLU A 62 -6.76 -14.21 -2.23
N LEU A 63 -6.56 -13.00 -2.77
CA LEU A 63 -5.27 -12.32 -2.67
C LEU A 63 -4.97 -11.92 -1.23
N PHE A 64 -5.94 -11.40 -0.48
CA PHE A 64 -5.75 -11.02 0.93
C PHE A 64 -5.26 -12.20 1.78
N ASP A 65 -5.76 -13.40 1.50
CA ASP A 65 -5.34 -14.61 2.21
C ASP A 65 -3.87 -14.99 1.97
N ARG A 66 -3.28 -14.49 0.90
CA ARG A 66 -1.86 -14.70 0.57
C ARG A 66 -0.93 -13.63 1.14
N LEU A 67 -1.49 -12.55 1.64
CA LEU A 67 -0.73 -11.43 2.20
C LEU A 67 -0.74 -11.48 3.73
N VAL A 68 0.25 -10.87 4.34
CA VAL A 68 0.29 -10.75 5.80
C VAL A 68 -0.76 -9.74 6.25
N SER A 69 -1.60 -10.10 7.21
CA SER A 69 -2.56 -9.18 7.82
C SER A 69 -1.89 -8.37 8.92
N LEU A 70 -1.91 -7.06 8.78
CA LEU A 70 -1.32 -6.10 9.72
C LEU A 70 -2.45 -5.43 10.50
N ALA A 71 -2.51 -5.69 11.81
CA ALA A 71 -3.54 -5.10 12.68
C ALA A 71 -3.40 -3.58 12.78
N MET A 72 -4.52 -2.92 13.06
CA MET A 72 -4.58 -1.47 13.27
C MET A 72 -5.05 -1.16 14.70
N PRO A 73 -4.21 -1.36 15.72
CA PRO A 73 -4.56 -1.03 17.11
C PRO A 73 -4.58 0.48 17.31
N GLU A 74 -5.12 0.92 18.45
CA GLU A 74 -5.29 2.34 18.76
C GLU A 74 -4.02 3.20 18.55
N PRO A 75 -2.81 2.75 18.93
CA PRO A 75 -1.59 3.54 18.67
C PRO A 75 -1.39 3.95 17.21
N VAL A 76 -1.87 3.15 16.26
CA VAL A 76 -1.83 3.50 14.82
C VAL A 76 -2.67 4.75 14.54
N TYR A 77 -3.85 4.83 15.13
CA TYR A 77 -4.74 6.00 14.96
C TYR A 77 -4.18 7.26 15.61
N LEU A 78 -3.58 7.12 16.78
CA LEU A 78 -2.94 8.25 17.48
C LEU A 78 -1.73 8.75 16.68
N GLN A 79 -0.93 7.87 16.14
CA GLN A 79 0.19 8.24 15.26
C GLN A 79 -0.32 8.89 13.97
N ALA A 80 -1.42 8.42 13.41
CA ALA A 80 -2.02 9.04 12.23
C ALA A 80 -2.47 10.48 12.51
N ALA A 81 -2.98 10.78 13.70
CA ALA A 81 -3.32 12.13 14.11
C ALA A 81 -2.10 13.06 14.10
N GLU A 82 -0.97 12.58 14.62
CA GLU A 82 0.30 13.33 14.60
C GLU A 82 0.77 13.60 13.16
N LEU A 83 0.70 12.59 12.30
CA LEU A 83 1.09 12.71 10.89
C LEU A 83 0.20 13.69 10.13
N ARG A 84 -1.10 13.67 10.39
CA ARG A 84 -2.03 14.63 9.80
C ARG A 84 -1.74 16.07 10.23
N ALA A 85 -1.53 16.26 11.51
CA ALA A 85 -1.26 17.58 12.07
C ALA A 85 0.05 18.17 11.52
N ARG A 86 1.06 17.32 11.35
CA ARG A 86 2.39 17.75 10.90
C ARG A 86 2.50 17.94 9.41
N PHE A 87 1.92 17.04 8.61
CA PHE A 87 2.13 16.98 7.16
C PHE A 87 0.88 17.29 6.34
N GLY A 88 -0.28 17.49 6.95
CA GLY A 88 -1.51 17.77 6.23
C GLY A 88 -2.05 16.59 5.42
N LEU A 89 -1.69 15.36 5.78
CA LEU A 89 -2.17 14.17 5.08
C LEU A 89 -3.67 13.96 5.30
N ARG A 90 -4.33 13.36 4.30
CA ARG A 90 -5.69 12.85 4.48
C ARG A 90 -5.69 11.68 5.45
N THR A 91 -6.82 11.46 6.13
CA THR A 91 -6.92 10.40 7.15
C THR A 91 -6.50 9.02 6.64
N PRO A 92 -6.95 8.54 5.45
CA PRO A 92 -6.52 7.23 4.96
C PRO A 92 -5.00 7.14 4.75
N ASP A 93 -4.41 8.17 4.17
CA ASP A 93 -2.97 8.19 3.89
C ASP A 93 -2.14 8.19 5.17
N ALA A 94 -2.57 8.96 6.16
CA ALA A 94 -1.93 8.98 7.48
C ALA A 94 -2.05 7.62 8.19
N LEU A 95 -3.20 6.95 8.07
CA LEU A 95 -3.40 5.62 8.65
C LEU A 95 -2.52 4.55 8.00
N HIS A 96 -2.38 4.56 6.68
CA HIS A 96 -1.47 3.64 5.99
C HIS A 96 -0.04 3.84 6.45
N LEU A 97 0.43 5.09 6.49
CA LEU A 97 1.79 5.39 6.93
C LEU A 97 2.01 5.01 8.39
N ALA A 98 1.09 5.35 9.27
CA ALA A 98 1.16 5.01 10.69
C ALA A 98 1.18 3.48 10.91
N CYS A 99 0.37 2.75 10.16
CA CYS A 99 0.33 1.29 10.22
C CYS A 99 1.67 0.67 9.78
N ALA A 100 2.22 1.14 8.68
CA ALA A 100 3.53 0.70 8.20
C ALA A 100 4.64 0.98 9.22
N GLN A 101 4.63 2.14 9.86
CA GLN A 101 5.58 2.51 10.91
C GLN A 101 5.41 1.66 12.16
N HIS A 102 4.18 1.42 12.59
CA HIS A 102 3.86 0.61 13.78
C HIS A 102 4.39 -0.82 13.65
N HIS A 103 4.22 -1.41 12.48
CA HIS A 103 4.68 -2.78 12.19
C HIS A 103 6.14 -2.83 11.72
N ARG A 104 6.85 -1.71 11.74
CA ARG A 104 8.27 -1.61 11.34
C ARG A 104 8.52 -2.19 9.95
N CYS A 105 7.63 -1.89 9.01
CA CYS A 105 7.81 -2.27 7.63
C CYS A 105 9.05 -1.61 7.04
N ASP A 106 9.75 -2.30 6.16
CA ASP A 106 10.93 -1.79 5.48
C ASP A 106 10.57 -0.73 4.44
N ALA A 107 9.39 -0.85 3.86
CA ALA A 107 8.86 0.11 2.90
C ALA A 107 7.33 0.09 2.87
N LEU A 108 6.76 1.19 2.43
CA LEU A 108 5.36 1.34 2.03
C LEU A 108 5.33 1.63 0.52
N TRP A 109 4.78 0.71 -0.26
CA TRP A 109 4.63 0.90 -1.69
C TRP A 109 3.30 1.57 -2.00
N THR A 110 3.37 2.69 -2.70
CA THR A 110 2.23 3.54 -3.06
C THR A 110 2.46 4.17 -4.43
N ASN A 111 1.44 4.79 -4.99
CA ASN A 111 1.57 5.70 -6.13
C ASN A 111 1.37 7.17 -5.73
N ASP A 112 1.23 7.46 -4.45
CA ASP A 112 0.98 8.81 -3.95
C ASP A 112 2.29 9.51 -3.55
N ASP A 113 2.68 10.52 -4.34
CA ASP A 113 3.90 11.30 -4.08
C ASP A 113 3.84 12.13 -2.80
N ARG A 114 2.65 12.52 -2.33
CA ARG A 114 2.51 13.24 -1.04
C ARG A 114 2.91 12.34 0.11
N LEU A 115 2.49 11.09 0.06
CA LEU A 115 2.83 10.10 1.06
C LEU A 115 4.33 9.81 1.05
N THR A 116 4.92 9.71 -0.13
CA THR A 116 6.37 9.55 -0.31
C THR A 116 7.14 10.69 0.36
N ARG A 117 6.71 11.93 0.18
CA ARG A 117 7.37 13.10 0.79
C ARG A 117 7.25 13.14 2.30
N ALA A 118 6.10 12.73 2.86
CA ALA A 118 5.85 12.79 4.30
C ALA A 118 6.50 11.65 5.09
N SER A 119 6.98 10.61 4.43
CA SER A 119 7.37 9.35 5.07
C SER A 119 8.85 9.25 5.45
N HIS A 120 9.66 10.24 5.15
CA HIS A 120 11.13 10.18 5.33
C HIS A 120 11.79 8.96 4.67
N GLY A 121 11.33 8.61 3.47
CA GLY A 121 11.89 7.53 2.67
C GLY A 121 11.25 6.15 2.89
N LEU A 122 10.30 6.01 3.81
CA LEU A 122 9.58 4.75 4.00
C LEU A 122 8.66 4.44 2.81
N ALA A 123 7.86 5.41 2.38
CA ALA A 123 6.99 5.25 1.24
C ALA A 123 7.77 5.42 -0.07
N ARG A 124 7.53 4.52 -1.01
CA ARG A 124 8.14 4.50 -2.33
C ARG A 124 7.07 4.37 -3.40
N ASN A 125 7.22 5.14 -4.48
CA ASN A 125 6.37 4.98 -5.65
C ASN A 125 6.85 3.77 -6.46
N ALA A 126 6.14 2.65 -6.32
CA ALA A 126 6.49 1.40 -7.00
C ALA A 126 6.23 1.42 -8.51
N LEU A 127 5.54 2.45 -9.03
CA LEU A 127 5.19 2.58 -10.44
C LEU A 127 6.23 3.39 -11.23
N GLN A 128 7.08 4.13 -10.54
CA GLN A 128 8.17 4.86 -11.19
C GLN A 128 9.40 3.95 -11.29
N PRO A 129 10.11 3.96 -12.42
CA PRO A 129 11.39 3.28 -12.49
C PRO A 129 12.27 3.85 -11.38
N GLN A 130 12.80 2.98 -10.55
CA GLN A 130 13.80 3.40 -9.57
C GLN A 130 14.92 4.03 -10.37
N SER A 131 15.16 5.32 -10.14
CA SER A 131 16.43 5.90 -10.53
C SER A 131 17.47 5.03 -9.84
N THR A 132 18.14 4.20 -10.60
CA THR A 132 19.38 3.61 -10.16
C THR A 132 20.26 4.80 -9.86
N GLY A 133 20.31 5.18 -8.60
CA GLY A 133 21.31 6.08 -8.10
C GLY A 133 22.63 5.39 -8.43
N GLY A 134 23.22 5.80 -9.55
CA GLY A 134 24.54 5.35 -9.87
C GLY A 134 25.41 5.68 -8.69
N ARG A 135 25.90 4.65 -8.01
CA ARG A 135 27.05 4.86 -7.12
C ARG A 135 28.12 5.45 -8.02
N ARG A 136 28.24 6.76 -8.00
CA ARG A 136 29.47 7.38 -8.45
C ARG A 136 30.52 6.98 -7.43
N LEU A 137 31.32 6.06 -7.83
CA LEU A 137 32.60 5.86 -7.19
C LEU A 137 33.42 7.14 -7.34
#